data_504d622d1c6af10f94febb2bf251752c
#
_entry.id   504d622d1c6af10f94febb2bf251752c
#
_cell.length_a   1.000
_cell.length_b   1.000
_cell.length_c   1.000
_cell.angle_alpha   90.00
_cell.angle_beta   90.00
_cell.angle_gamma   90.00
#
_symmetry.space_group_name_H-M   'P 1'
#
loop_
_entity.id
_entity.type
_entity.pdbx_description
1 polymer ?
#
loop_
_entity_poly.entity_id
_entity_poly.type
_entity_poly.pdbx_seq_one_letter_code
_entity_poly.pdbx_strand_id
1 'polypeptide(L)'
;MKHQTSVQDLLFDVNQVPIEAVIGSNGSTRRISIPGKKALMNQRTGLVLGVVSRDYRVVTNQEAVNLAREVCEKAFPGLSPVEWEAKRAAAPSTLSYAFIDLMHRTHVLNYWDSEIKQDDPFTPFLRVTNSFNGARALRFDIGFMRKHCSNGVIFEEEVATIKASHSKEALAQLKIEITSRSLPQMWDEFSRFLTGVRSIGMDTDQSTLALKTVLHLPDPKPDDRPARVEGLKSLIADFSSRLVGYRQELGPNAYAVFNTLTDIAARPPESTHFQKNRDTIEKRSGRWLKELARQSHKAGFDLNAWILAWEDGSGDRLITGRN
;
A
#
# COMPACT_ATOMS: atom_id res chain seq x y z
N MET A 1 8.51 3.88 21.15
CA MET A 1 8.51 2.65 20.34
C MET A 1 7.09 2.42 19.82
N LYS A 2 6.80 2.67 18.55
CA LYS A 2 5.53 2.24 17.94
C LYS A 2 5.72 0.79 17.54
N HIS A 3 5.03 -0.12 18.20
CA HIS A 3 5.00 -1.53 17.86
C HIS A 3 4.55 -1.67 16.40
N GLN A 4 5.35 -2.34 15.60
CA GLN A 4 4.92 -2.85 14.32
C GLN A 4 3.72 -3.76 14.63
N THR A 5 2.53 -3.42 14.14
CA THR A 5 1.31 -4.19 14.39
C THR A 5 1.55 -5.61 13.88
N SER A 6 1.53 -6.59 14.76
CA SER A 6 1.66 -7.97 14.31
C SER A 6 0.38 -8.41 13.60
N VAL A 7 0.46 -9.40 12.71
CA VAL A 7 -0.74 -9.99 12.10
C VAL A 7 -1.70 -10.47 13.19
N GLN A 8 -1.18 -11.10 14.24
CA GLN A 8 -1.97 -11.63 15.34
C GLN A 8 -2.77 -10.55 16.11
N ASP A 9 -2.21 -9.34 16.21
CA ASP A 9 -2.90 -8.21 16.86
C ASP A 9 -4.13 -7.75 16.08
N LEU A 10 -4.22 -8.06 14.79
CA LEU A 10 -5.32 -7.72 13.91
C LEU A 10 -6.38 -8.81 13.79
N LEU A 11 -6.09 -10.05 14.23
CA LEU A 11 -7.02 -11.18 14.17
C LEU A 11 -7.85 -11.25 15.47
N PHE A 12 -8.75 -10.29 15.65
CA PHE A 12 -9.64 -10.19 16.80
C PHE A 12 -11.12 -10.30 16.40
N ASP A 13 -11.94 -10.71 17.36
CA ASP A 13 -13.39 -10.76 17.18
C ASP A 13 -14.01 -9.37 17.31
N VAL A 14 -15.11 -9.17 16.58
CA VAL A 14 -15.82 -7.88 16.49
C VAL A 14 -17.23 -8.01 17.01
N ASN A 15 -17.53 -7.29 18.07
CA ASN A 15 -18.87 -7.15 18.61
C ASN A 15 -19.66 -6.08 17.86
N GLN A 16 -20.93 -6.35 17.61
CA GLN A 16 -21.89 -5.42 17.03
C GLN A 16 -22.81 -4.91 18.14
N VAL A 17 -22.77 -3.60 18.39
CA VAL A 17 -23.50 -2.99 19.53
C VAL A 17 -24.48 -1.94 19.00
N PRO A 18 -25.72 -1.90 19.53
CA PRO A 18 -26.64 -0.81 19.22
C PRO A 18 -26.08 0.52 19.71
N ILE A 19 -26.52 1.61 19.06
CA ILE A 19 -26.08 2.97 19.38
C ILE A 19 -27.23 3.74 20.01
N GLU A 20 -26.90 4.50 21.03
CA GLU A 20 -27.80 5.45 21.67
C GLU A 20 -27.17 6.84 21.69
N ALA A 21 -27.96 7.86 21.38
CA ALA A 21 -27.60 9.22 21.69
C ALA A 21 -27.96 9.54 23.15
N VAL A 22 -27.01 10.16 23.84
CA VAL A 22 -27.23 10.61 25.23
C VAL A 22 -27.33 12.12 25.20
N ILE A 23 -28.52 12.62 25.54
CA ILE A 23 -28.81 14.05 25.60
C ILE A 23 -28.96 14.43 27.07
N GLY A 24 -28.06 15.31 27.55
CA GLY A 24 -28.10 15.86 28.89
C GLY A 24 -28.63 17.29 28.89
N SER A 25 -29.61 17.62 29.75
CA SER A 25 -30.06 18.98 29.99
C SER A 25 -30.43 19.11 31.46
N ASN A 26 -29.85 20.10 32.13
CA ASN A 26 -30.21 20.50 33.52
C ASN A 26 -30.35 19.34 34.54
N GLY A 27 -29.37 18.42 34.54
CA GLY A 27 -29.35 17.30 35.52
C GLY A 27 -30.18 16.09 35.13
N SER A 28 -30.91 16.11 33.99
CA SER A 28 -31.59 14.93 33.44
C SER A 28 -30.87 14.39 32.21
N THR A 29 -30.72 13.07 32.11
CA THR A 29 -30.12 12.40 30.96
C THR A 29 -31.18 11.58 30.25
N ARG A 30 -31.38 11.84 28.95
CA ARG A 30 -32.27 11.06 28.10
C ARG A 30 -31.42 10.25 27.10
N ARG A 31 -31.73 8.95 26.99
CA ARG A 31 -31.14 8.07 25.97
C ARG A 31 -32.13 7.88 24.83
N ILE A 32 -31.63 8.01 23.61
CA ILE A 32 -32.43 7.86 22.37
C ILE A 32 -31.70 6.84 21.48
N SER A 33 -32.38 5.72 21.18
CA SER A 33 -31.85 4.70 20.29
C SER A 33 -31.71 5.23 18.85
N ILE A 34 -30.65 4.83 18.17
CA ILE A 34 -30.39 5.14 16.75
C ILE A 34 -30.53 3.85 15.92
N PRO A 35 -31.75 3.47 15.49
CA PRO A 35 -32.03 2.14 14.97
C PRO A 35 -31.39 1.81 13.63
N GLY A 36 -31.03 2.82 12.82
CA GLY A 36 -30.40 2.64 11.52
C GLY A 36 -28.88 2.43 11.54
N LYS A 37 -28.27 2.44 12.73
CA LYS A 37 -26.82 2.34 12.91
C LYS A 37 -26.44 1.31 13.98
N LYS A 38 -25.20 0.81 13.89
CA LYS A 38 -24.54 -0.01 14.90
C LYS A 38 -23.08 0.38 15.05
N ALA A 39 -22.52 0.26 16.22
CA ALA A 39 -21.08 0.36 16.46
C ALA A 39 -20.43 -1.01 16.32
N LEU A 40 -19.24 -1.02 15.75
CA LEU A 40 -18.36 -2.18 15.72
C LEU A 40 -17.26 -1.97 16.75
N MET A 41 -17.06 -2.95 17.62
CA MET A 41 -16.10 -2.86 18.72
C MET A 41 -15.17 -4.06 18.72
N ASN A 42 -13.91 -3.83 18.98
CA ASN A 42 -12.96 -4.89 19.26
C ASN A 42 -13.36 -5.58 20.56
N GLN A 43 -13.66 -6.87 20.49
CA GLN A 43 -14.17 -7.62 21.66
C GLN A 43 -13.16 -7.66 22.80
N ARG A 44 -11.86 -7.71 22.50
CA ARG A 44 -10.80 -7.83 23.51
C ARG A 44 -10.52 -6.51 24.24
N THR A 45 -10.56 -5.39 23.52
CA THR A 45 -10.12 -4.09 24.05
C THR A 45 -11.25 -3.11 24.35
N GLY A 46 -12.46 -3.37 23.84
CA GLY A 46 -13.57 -2.43 23.87
C GLY A 46 -13.43 -1.22 22.95
N LEU A 47 -12.36 -1.15 22.13
CA LEU A 47 -12.13 -0.05 21.21
C LEU A 47 -13.23 0.00 20.15
N VAL A 48 -13.83 1.18 19.94
CA VAL A 48 -14.78 1.41 18.85
C VAL A 48 -14.01 1.52 17.53
N LEU A 49 -14.26 0.59 16.62
CA LEU A 49 -13.61 0.48 15.32
C LEU A 49 -14.31 1.36 14.28
N GLY A 50 -15.61 1.53 14.41
CA GLY A 50 -16.42 2.33 13.49
C GLY A 50 -17.91 2.28 13.82
N VAL A 51 -18.66 3.19 13.18
CA VAL A 51 -20.10 3.24 13.20
C VAL A 51 -20.60 3.06 11.78
N VAL A 52 -21.41 2.04 11.56
CA VAL A 52 -21.86 1.62 10.23
C VAL A 52 -23.38 1.50 10.16
N SER A 53 -23.93 1.30 8.96
CA SER A 53 -25.36 0.99 8.81
C SER A 53 -25.69 -0.34 9.49
N ARG A 54 -26.96 -0.52 9.88
CA ARG A 54 -27.45 -1.77 10.47
C ARG A 54 -27.20 -2.98 9.54
N ASP A 55 -27.32 -2.77 8.23
CA ASP A 55 -27.21 -3.82 7.23
C ASP A 55 -25.77 -4.08 6.78
N TYR A 56 -24.80 -3.31 7.29
CA TYR A 56 -23.41 -3.53 7.00
C TYR A 56 -22.98 -4.95 7.41
N ARG A 57 -22.49 -5.74 6.43
CA ARG A 57 -21.95 -7.08 6.70
C ARG A 57 -20.53 -6.94 7.28
N VAL A 58 -20.38 -7.30 8.52
CA VAL A 58 -19.05 -7.34 9.15
C VAL A 58 -18.29 -8.54 8.59
N VAL A 59 -17.08 -8.28 8.13
CA VAL A 59 -16.07 -9.29 7.81
C VAL A 59 -14.92 -9.07 8.79
N THR A 60 -14.62 -10.06 9.61
CA THR A 60 -13.44 -10.00 10.49
C THR A 60 -12.16 -10.11 9.68
N ASN A 61 -11.04 -9.66 10.22
CA ASN A 61 -9.76 -9.83 9.54
C ASN A 61 -9.40 -11.30 9.37
N GLN A 62 -9.81 -12.18 10.31
CA GLN A 62 -9.64 -13.61 10.17
C GLN A 62 -10.45 -14.18 9.00
N GLU A 63 -11.70 -13.78 8.85
CA GLU A 63 -12.53 -14.17 7.68
C GLU A 63 -11.92 -13.64 6.38
N ALA A 64 -11.44 -12.39 6.37
CA ALA A 64 -10.78 -11.79 5.21
C ALA A 64 -9.51 -12.55 4.81
N VAL A 65 -8.69 -12.98 5.76
CA VAL A 65 -7.49 -13.81 5.52
C VAL A 65 -7.88 -15.20 4.98
N ASN A 66 -8.94 -15.81 5.50
CA ASN A 66 -9.42 -17.11 5.00
C ASN A 66 -9.94 -16.99 3.56
N LEU A 67 -10.72 -15.94 3.25
CA LEU A 67 -11.13 -15.63 1.88
C LEU A 67 -9.93 -15.38 0.96
N ALA A 68 -8.89 -14.69 1.46
CA ALA A 68 -7.68 -14.47 0.70
C ALA A 68 -6.97 -15.77 0.33
N ARG A 69 -6.94 -16.78 1.19
CA ARG A 69 -6.40 -18.10 0.88
C ARG A 69 -7.21 -18.79 -0.22
N GLU A 70 -8.56 -18.70 -0.18
CA GLU A 70 -9.42 -19.20 -1.27
C GLU A 70 -9.15 -18.48 -2.60
N VAL A 71 -8.87 -17.15 -2.53
CA VAL A 71 -8.45 -16.37 -3.71
C VAL A 71 -7.13 -16.88 -4.24
N CYS A 72 -6.13 -17.06 -3.37
CA CYS A 72 -4.82 -17.58 -3.77
C CYS A 72 -4.91 -18.96 -4.42
N GLU A 73 -5.70 -19.87 -3.86
CA GLU A 73 -5.89 -21.21 -4.41
C GLU A 73 -6.43 -21.17 -5.85
N LYS A 74 -7.36 -20.27 -6.12
CA LYS A 74 -7.96 -20.11 -7.45
C LYS A 74 -7.09 -19.33 -8.42
N ALA A 75 -6.46 -18.25 -7.95
CA ALA A 75 -5.62 -17.39 -8.78
C ALA A 75 -4.27 -18.03 -9.11
N PHE A 76 -3.79 -18.93 -8.25
CA PHE A 76 -2.49 -19.59 -8.39
C PHE A 76 -2.64 -21.13 -8.37
N PRO A 77 -3.33 -21.72 -9.36
CA PRO A 77 -3.50 -23.16 -9.42
C PRO A 77 -2.14 -23.86 -9.47
N GLY A 78 -1.96 -24.84 -8.61
CA GLY A 78 -0.69 -25.57 -8.46
C GLY A 78 0.21 -25.07 -7.32
N LEU A 79 -0.10 -23.94 -6.69
CA LEU A 79 0.53 -23.55 -5.43
C LEU A 79 -0.26 -24.06 -4.23
N SER A 80 0.45 -24.63 -3.27
CA SER A 80 -0.19 -25.21 -2.07
C SER A 80 -0.84 -24.11 -1.20
N PRO A 81 -2.15 -24.20 -0.92
CA PRO A 81 -2.86 -23.20 -0.10
C PRO A 81 -2.27 -23.04 1.32
N VAL A 82 -1.69 -24.10 1.89
CA VAL A 82 -1.11 -24.09 3.25
C VAL A 82 0.21 -23.33 3.31
N GLU A 83 0.83 -23.05 2.18
CA GLU A 83 2.08 -22.28 2.11
C GLU A 83 1.88 -20.76 2.02
N TRP A 84 0.63 -20.30 1.98
CA TRP A 84 0.30 -18.88 2.05
C TRP A 84 0.25 -18.41 3.50
N GLU A 85 1.23 -17.61 3.88
CA GLU A 85 1.38 -17.08 5.23
C GLU A 85 1.12 -15.58 5.29
N ALA A 86 0.38 -15.14 6.28
CA ALA A 86 0.23 -13.72 6.59
C ALA A 86 1.54 -13.22 7.25
N LYS A 87 2.35 -12.49 6.48
CA LYS A 87 3.71 -12.07 6.87
C LYS A 87 3.78 -10.63 7.34
N ARG A 88 2.92 -9.76 6.81
CA ARG A 88 2.95 -8.32 7.07
C ARG A 88 1.56 -7.82 7.36
N ALA A 89 1.48 -6.85 8.25
CA ALA A 89 0.23 -6.20 8.57
C ALA A 89 0.45 -4.72 8.89
N ALA A 90 -0.53 -3.89 8.55
CA ALA A 90 -0.57 -2.49 8.91
C ALA A 90 -2.01 -2.06 9.20
N ALA A 91 -2.17 -1.24 10.24
CA ALA A 91 -3.44 -0.65 10.61
C ALA A 91 -3.20 0.70 11.31
N PRO A 92 -4.15 1.64 11.26
CA PRO A 92 -4.11 2.84 12.10
C PRO A 92 -4.29 2.46 13.58
N SER A 93 -3.95 3.38 14.49
CA SER A 93 -4.15 3.17 15.93
C SER A 93 -5.61 2.91 16.32
N THR A 94 -6.55 3.37 15.50
CA THR A 94 -7.99 3.12 15.66
C THR A 94 -8.43 1.72 15.25
N LEU A 95 -7.56 0.96 14.59
CA LEU A 95 -7.85 -0.36 14.01
C LEU A 95 -9.10 -0.38 13.10
N SER A 96 -9.53 0.79 12.61
CA SER A 96 -10.76 0.94 11.81
C SER A 96 -10.67 0.31 10.42
N TYR A 97 -9.46 0.04 9.93
CA TYR A 97 -9.16 -0.76 8.75
C TYR A 97 -7.80 -1.44 8.90
N ALA A 98 -7.54 -2.44 8.07
CA ALA A 98 -6.27 -3.16 8.07
C ALA A 98 -5.83 -3.53 6.65
N PHE A 99 -4.51 -3.62 6.45
CA PHE A 99 -3.86 -4.28 5.33
C PHE A 99 -3.12 -5.51 5.87
N ILE A 100 -3.31 -6.65 5.23
CA ILE A 100 -2.62 -7.90 5.59
C ILE A 100 -2.07 -8.51 4.30
N ASP A 101 -0.76 -8.72 4.25
CA ASP A 101 -0.08 -9.32 3.11
C ASP A 101 0.13 -10.81 3.37
N LEU A 102 -0.48 -11.65 2.52
CA LEU A 102 -0.21 -13.07 2.43
C LEU A 102 0.89 -13.28 1.38
N MET A 103 1.91 -14.04 1.73
CA MET A 103 3.03 -14.38 0.84
C MET A 103 3.16 -15.89 0.73
N HIS A 104 3.46 -16.37 -0.46
CA HIS A 104 3.80 -17.79 -0.63
C HIS A 104 5.21 -18.05 -0.07
N ARG A 105 5.35 -19.10 0.76
CA ARG A 105 6.57 -19.34 1.53
C ARG A 105 7.76 -19.78 0.68
N THR A 106 7.50 -20.63 -0.31
CA THR A 106 8.57 -21.33 -1.05
C THR A 106 8.64 -20.96 -2.52
N HIS A 107 7.52 -20.52 -3.12
CA HIS A 107 7.48 -20.27 -4.56
C HIS A 107 8.22 -18.97 -4.92
N VAL A 108 9.18 -19.08 -5.82
CA VAL A 108 9.99 -17.98 -6.32
C VAL A 108 9.94 -17.98 -7.84
N LEU A 109 9.65 -16.81 -8.40
CA LEU A 109 9.69 -16.53 -9.83
C LEU A 109 10.89 -15.66 -10.11
N ASN A 110 11.74 -16.06 -11.04
CA ASN A 110 12.93 -15.30 -11.39
C ASN A 110 12.67 -14.45 -12.62
N TYR A 111 12.89 -13.15 -12.49
CA TYR A 111 12.96 -12.23 -13.61
C TYR A 111 14.43 -12.12 -14.04
N TRP A 112 14.74 -12.55 -15.25
CA TRP A 112 16.09 -12.38 -15.82
C TRP A 112 16.27 -10.95 -16.31
N ASP A 113 17.19 -10.22 -15.72
CA ASP A 113 17.58 -8.90 -16.17
C ASP A 113 18.77 -9.00 -17.13
N SER A 114 18.53 -8.71 -18.40
CA SER A 114 19.55 -8.81 -19.46
C SER A 114 20.61 -7.69 -19.39
N GLU A 115 20.30 -6.56 -18.75
CA GLU A 115 21.23 -5.42 -18.66
C GLU A 115 22.27 -5.65 -17.56
N ILE A 116 21.83 -6.08 -16.37
CA ILE A 116 22.73 -6.37 -15.25
C ILE A 116 23.14 -7.85 -15.17
N LYS A 117 22.62 -8.70 -16.08
CA LYS A 117 22.93 -10.13 -16.23
C LYS A 117 22.77 -10.93 -14.92
N GLN A 118 21.67 -10.70 -14.21
CA GLN A 118 21.35 -11.45 -13.00
C GLN A 118 19.86 -11.72 -12.87
N ASP A 119 19.53 -12.74 -12.09
CA ASP A 119 18.16 -13.04 -11.70
C ASP A 119 17.70 -12.10 -10.58
N ASP A 120 16.50 -11.55 -10.75
CA ASP A 120 15.79 -10.81 -9.71
C ASP A 120 14.62 -11.65 -9.21
N PRO A 121 14.70 -12.24 -8.00
CA PRO A 121 13.71 -13.18 -7.51
C PRO A 121 12.50 -12.47 -6.90
N PHE A 122 11.30 -12.92 -7.28
CA PHE A 122 10.01 -12.45 -6.78
C PHE A 122 9.21 -13.58 -6.15
N THR A 123 8.40 -13.24 -5.17
CA THR A 123 7.45 -14.15 -4.52
C THR A 123 6.04 -13.64 -4.79
N PRO A 124 5.10 -14.50 -5.23
CA PRO A 124 3.70 -14.12 -5.33
C PRO A 124 3.17 -13.68 -3.97
N PHE A 125 2.40 -12.61 -3.94
CA PHE A 125 1.72 -12.18 -2.72
C PHE A 125 0.31 -11.66 -3.02
N LEU A 126 -0.51 -11.61 -1.98
CA LEU A 126 -1.85 -11.06 -2.01
C LEU A 126 -2.02 -10.13 -0.82
N ARG A 127 -2.40 -8.87 -1.07
CA ARG A 127 -2.79 -7.91 -0.04
C ARG A 127 -4.28 -7.94 0.17
N VAL A 128 -4.69 -8.18 1.40
CA VAL A 128 -6.07 -8.01 1.86
C VAL A 128 -6.21 -6.62 2.45
N THR A 129 -7.20 -5.86 1.98
CA THR A 129 -7.67 -4.64 2.63
C THR A 129 -9.05 -4.91 3.20
N ASN A 130 -9.22 -4.71 4.50
CA ASN A 130 -10.51 -4.84 5.18
C ASN A 130 -10.79 -3.61 6.03
N SER A 131 -12.06 -3.27 6.26
CA SER A 131 -12.43 -2.08 7.02
C SER A 131 -13.65 -2.36 7.92
N PHE A 132 -13.66 -1.71 9.09
CA PHE A 132 -14.75 -1.79 10.04
C PHE A 132 -15.56 -0.49 10.13
N ASN A 133 -15.13 0.57 9.45
CA ASN A 133 -15.82 1.88 9.45
C ASN A 133 -16.56 2.18 8.14
N GLY A 134 -16.60 1.23 7.22
CA GLY A 134 -17.23 1.39 5.89
C GLY A 134 -16.48 2.30 4.91
N ALA A 135 -15.30 2.83 5.29
CA ALA A 135 -14.53 3.73 4.43
C ALA A 135 -13.84 3.01 3.25
N ARG A 136 -13.69 1.67 3.33
CA ARG A 136 -13.03 0.86 2.30
C ARG A 136 -13.84 -0.40 2.02
N ALA A 137 -13.87 -0.81 0.75
CA ALA A 137 -14.36 -2.13 0.37
C ALA A 137 -13.40 -3.23 0.87
N LEU A 138 -13.90 -4.44 1.03
CA LEU A 138 -13.06 -5.63 1.10
C LEU A 138 -12.37 -5.79 -0.26
N ARG A 139 -11.04 -5.83 -0.26
CA ARG A 139 -10.24 -5.80 -1.47
C ARG A 139 -9.09 -6.79 -1.38
N PHE A 140 -8.81 -7.46 -2.48
CA PHE A 140 -7.71 -8.38 -2.66
C PHE A 140 -6.87 -7.90 -3.85
N ASP A 141 -5.64 -7.48 -3.58
CA ASP A 141 -4.68 -7.07 -4.60
C ASP A 141 -3.62 -8.15 -4.74
N ILE A 142 -3.55 -8.75 -5.92
CA ILE A 142 -2.55 -9.75 -6.26
C ILE A 142 -1.33 -9.03 -6.85
N GLY A 143 -0.14 -9.47 -6.47
CA GLY A 143 1.09 -8.89 -6.94
C GLY A 143 2.29 -9.80 -6.75
N PHE A 144 3.47 -9.23 -7.01
CA PHE A 144 4.74 -9.90 -6.82
C PHE A 144 5.64 -9.06 -5.91
N MET A 145 6.23 -9.69 -4.92
CA MET A 145 7.13 -9.06 -3.97
C MET A 145 8.56 -9.48 -4.27
N ARG A 146 9.44 -8.53 -4.45
CA ARG A 146 10.85 -8.78 -4.63
C ARG A 146 11.44 -9.40 -3.36
N LYS A 147 12.16 -10.53 -3.49
CA LYS A 147 12.59 -11.35 -2.34
C LYS A 147 13.59 -10.62 -1.42
N HIS A 148 14.46 -9.80 -1.98
CA HIS A 148 15.50 -9.10 -1.23
C HIS A 148 15.07 -7.76 -0.63
N CYS A 149 13.87 -7.27 -0.99
CA CYS A 149 13.32 -6.04 -0.47
C CYS A 149 12.00 -6.35 0.25
N SER A 150 11.78 -5.76 1.42
CA SER A 150 10.48 -5.82 2.09
C SER A 150 9.39 -5.03 1.35
N ASN A 151 9.69 -4.58 0.13
CA ASN A 151 8.87 -3.70 -0.68
C ASN A 151 8.02 -4.53 -1.63
N GLY A 152 6.75 -4.70 -1.30
CA GLY A 152 5.78 -5.29 -2.23
C GLY A 152 5.50 -4.31 -3.37
N VAL A 153 5.70 -4.75 -4.60
CA VAL A 153 5.25 -4.03 -5.77
C VAL A 153 3.79 -4.39 -5.99
N ILE A 154 2.88 -3.55 -5.49
CA ILE A 154 1.46 -3.66 -5.78
C ILE A 154 1.20 -2.73 -6.96
N PHE A 155 1.00 -3.32 -8.12
CA PHE A 155 0.44 -2.62 -9.26
C PHE A 155 -1.07 -2.75 -9.17
N GLU A 156 -1.74 -1.74 -8.60
CA GLU A 156 -3.16 -1.75 -8.25
C GLU A 156 -4.12 -2.13 -9.39
N GLU A 157 -3.69 -2.14 -10.64
CA GLU A 157 -4.55 -2.41 -11.79
C GLU A 157 -3.96 -3.37 -12.82
N GLU A 158 -2.69 -3.78 -12.69
CA GLU A 158 -1.98 -4.51 -13.76
C GLU A 158 -1.88 -6.00 -13.50
N VAL A 159 -1.96 -6.47 -12.25
CA VAL A 159 -1.94 -7.91 -11.99
C VAL A 159 -3.36 -8.43 -11.78
N ALA A 160 -3.99 -8.16 -10.67
CA ALA A 160 -5.42 -8.37 -10.45
C ALA A 160 -5.89 -7.66 -9.17
N THR A 161 -7.03 -7.01 -9.22
CA THR A 161 -7.72 -6.48 -8.04
C THR A 161 -9.14 -6.99 -8.01
N ILE A 162 -9.54 -7.55 -6.87
CA ILE A 162 -10.89 -8.03 -6.61
C ILE A 162 -11.47 -7.20 -5.48
N LYS A 163 -12.64 -6.61 -5.69
CA LYS A 163 -13.31 -5.75 -4.70
C LYS A 163 -14.72 -6.24 -4.42
N ALA A 164 -15.10 -6.26 -3.15
CA ALA A 164 -16.49 -6.48 -2.76
C ALA A 164 -16.94 -5.44 -1.73
N SER A 165 -18.13 -4.90 -1.90
CA SER A 165 -18.75 -4.13 -0.85
C SER A 165 -19.09 -5.04 0.34
N HIS A 166 -19.23 -4.46 1.54
CA HIS A 166 -19.63 -5.21 2.73
C HIS A 166 -21.16 -5.49 2.71
N SER A 167 -21.62 -6.18 1.64
CA SER A 167 -22.98 -6.71 1.50
C SER A 167 -22.94 -8.23 1.27
N LYS A 168 -24.05 -8.92 1.56
CA LYS A 168 -24.13 -10.37 1.37
C LYS A 168 -23.97 -10.75 -0.09
N GLU A 169 -24.59 -10.00 -0.99
CA GLU A 169 -24.62 -10.22 -2.43
C GLU A 169 -23.22 -10.04 -3.04
N ALA A 170 -22.53 -8.95 -2.67
CA ALA A 170 -21.20 -8.64 -3.18
C ALA A 170 -20.16 -9.69 -2.73
N LEU A 171 -20.24 -10.18 -1.50
CA LEU A 171 -19.36 -11.24 -0.99
C LEU A 171 -19.62 -12.58 -1.67
N ALA A 172 -20.86 -12.86 -2.08
CA ALA A 172 -21.19 -14.07 -2.85
C ALA A 172 -20.65 -13.99 -4.28
N GLN A 173 -20.72 -12.81 -4.93
CA GLN A 173 -20.18 -12.56 -6.28
C GLN A 173 -18.65 -12.61 -6.31
N LEU A 174 -17.97 -12.22 -5.24
CA LEU A 174 -16.52 -12.26 -5.13
C LEU A 174 -15.92 -13.62 -5.52
N LYS A 175 -16.63 -14.71 -5.23
CA LYS A 175 -16.21 -16.07 -5.57
C LYS A 175 -16.21 -16.35 -7.07
N ILE A 176 -16.91 -15.57 -7.88
CA ILE A 176 -17.11 -15.78 -9.32
C ILE A 176 -16.02 -15.05 -10.13
N GLU A 177 -15.58 -13.87 -9.69
CA GLU A 177 -14.64 -13.01 -10.44
C GLU A 177 -13.19 -13.49 -10.42
N ILE A 178 -12.85 -14.42 -9.52
CA ILE A 178 -11.45 -14.86 -9.27
C ILE A 178 -10.88 -15.73 -10.40
N THR A 179 -11.71 -16.21 -11.33
CA THR A 179 -11.33 -17.30 -12.24
C THR A 179 -10.71 -16.90 -13.57
N SER A 180 -10.42 -15.61 -13.82
CA SER A 180 -10.14 -15.17 -15.19
C SER A 180 -8.65 -15.05 -15.59
N ARG A 181 -7.70 -15.13 -14.65
CA ARG A 181 -6.26 -15.00 -14.99
C ARG A 181 -5.43 -16.08 -14.33
N SER A 182 -4.50 -16.69 -15.08
CA SER A 182 -3.55 -17.67 -14.54
C SER A 182 -2.27 -16.99 -14.05
N LEU A 183 -1.57 -17.63 -13.10
CA LEU A 183 -0.26 -17.14 -12.61
C LEU A 183 0.74 -16.88 -13.76
N PRO A 184 0.91 -17.77 -14.78
CA PRO A 184 1.80 -17.49 -15.89
C PRO A 184 1.44 -16.19 -16.64
N GLN A 185 0.16 -15.96 -16.92
CA GLN A 185 -0.28 -14.72 -17.59
C GLN A 185 0.03 -13.47 -16.76
N MET A 186 -0.26 -13.52 -15.45
CA MET A 186 0.07 -12.43 -14.53
C MET A 186 1.58 -12.17 -14.45
N TRP A 187 2.37 -13.25 -14.46
CA TRP A 187 3.83 -13.14 -14.45
C TRP A 187 4.37 -12.55 -15.75
N ASP A 188 3.84 -12.94 -16.90
CA ASP A 188 4.24 -12.40 -18.21
C ASP A 188 3.89 -10.91 -18.33
N GLU A 189 2.71 -10.49 -17.85
CA GLU A 189 2.32 -9.08 -17.82
C GLU A 189 3.25 -8.28 -16.89
N PHE A 190 3.52 -8.80 -15.70
CA PHE A 190 4.43 -8.19 -14.75
C PHE A 190 5.87 -8.10 -15.28
N SER A 191 6.38 -9.16 -15.90
CA SER A 191 7.72 -9.19 -16.50
C SER A 191 7.88 -8.18 -17.63
N ARG A 192 6.86 -8.05 -18.49
CA ARG A 192 6.84 -7.00 -19.54
C ARG A 192 6.85 -5.60 -18.96
N PHE A 193 6.06 -5.38 -17.90
CA PHE A 193 6.06 -4.10 -17.19
C PHE A 193 7.44 -3.80 -16.58
N LEU A 194 8.07 -4.77 -15.88
CA LEU A 194 9.43 -4.63 -15.34
C LEU A 194 10.44 -4.26 -16.42
N THR A 195 10.41 -4.96 -17.57
CA THR A 195 11.27 -4.64 -18.70
C THR A 195 11.06 -3.20 -19.17
N GLY A 196 9.80 -2.78 -19.30
CA GLY A 196 9.48 -1.40 -19.70
C GLY A 196 10.01 -0.34 -18.75
N VAL A 197 9.82 -0.49 -17.43
CA VAL A 197 10.30 0.51 -16.46
C VAL A 197 11.81 0.49 -16.27
N ARG A 198 12.46 -0.65 -16.45
CA ARG A 198 13.93 -0.77 -16.41
C ARG A 198 14.60 -0.12 -17.62
N SER A 199 13.96 -0.15 -18.79
CA SER A 199 14.46 0.51 -19.99
C SER A 199 14.38 2.05 -19.94
N ILE A 200 13.66 2.63 -18.96
CA ILE A 200 13.63 4.08 -18.77
C ILE A 200 14.86 4.50 -17.97
N GLY A 201 15.94 4.87 -18.68
CA GLY A 201 17.16 5.38 -18.08
C GLY A 201 16.92 6.69 -17.34
N MET A 202 17.50 6.83 -16.16
CA MET A 202 17.43 8.05 -15.35
C MET A 202 18.82 8.36 -14.78
N ASP A 203 19.34 9.54 -15.09
CA ASP A 203 20.57 10.01 -14.48
C ASP A 203 20.39 10.35 -12.99
N THR A 204 21.44 10.83 -12.33
CA THR A 204 21.40 11.14 -10.89
C THR A 204 20.49 12.33 -10.58
N ASP A 205 20.50 13.35 -11.43
CA ASP A 205 19.71 14.56 -11.24
C ASP A 205 18.22 14.27 -11.45
N GLN A 206 17.87 13.55 -12.52
CA GLN A 206 16.51 13.06 -12.80
C GLN A 206 15.97 12.19 -11.67
N SER A 207 16.79 11.25 -11.18
CA SER A 207 16.42 10.36 -10.09
C SER A 207 16.17 11.12 -8.78
N THR A 208 17.03 12.09 -8.46
CA THR A 208 16.88 12.95 -7.28
C THR A 208 15.67 13.86 -7.41
N LEU A 209 15.44 14.43 -8.59
CA LEU A 209 14.27 15.25 -8.89
C LEU A 209 12.98 14.44 -8.72
N ALA A 210 12.93 13.21 -9.24
CA ALA A 210 11.79 12.30 -9.08
C ALA A 210 11.50 11.98 -7.61
N LEU A 211 12.53 11.69 -6.79
CA LEU A 211 12.35 11.51 -5.35
C LEU A 211 11.73 12.74 -4.69
N LYS A 212 12.27 13.94 -4.98
CA LYS A 212 11.73 15.19 -4.44
C LYS A 212 10.28 15.41 -4.84
N THR A 213 9.95 15.20 -6.11
CA THR A 213 8.60 15.40 -6.64
C THR A 213 7.61 14.42 -6.04
N VAL A 214 7.91 13.11 -6.02
CA VAL A 214 7.02 12.09 -5.50
C VAL A 214 6.83 12.22 -3.98
N LEU A 215 7.88 12.59 -3.25
CA LEU A 215 7.82 12.78 -1.79
C LEU A 215 7.37 14.20 -1.40
N HIS A 216 7.13 15.10 -2.36
CA HIS A 216 6.81 16.51 -2.12
C HIS A 216 7.82 17.17 -1.17
N LEU A 217 9.12 16.92 -1.38
CA LEU A 217 10.15 17.56 -0.58
C LEU A 217 10.28 19.03 -1.00
N PRO A 218 10.09 19.98 -0.09
CA PRO A 218 10.30 21.40 -0.42
C PRO A 218 11.78 21.69 -0.59
N ASP A 219 12.10 22.63 -1.47
CA ASP A 219 13.42 23.24 -1.47
C ASP A 219 13.55 24.19 -0.27
N PRO A 220 14.74 24.27 0.38
CA PRO A 220 14.99 25.22 1.43
C PRO A 220 14.81 26.66 0.94
N LYS A 221 14.10 27.48 1.72
CA LYS A 221 13.92 28.90 1.43
C LYS A 221 14.95 29.73 2.19
N PRO A 222 15.31 30.93 1.70
CA PRO A 222 16.27 31.79 2.37
C PRO A 222 15.88 32.21 3.79
N ASP A 223 14.58 32.26 4.08
CA ASP A 223 13.97 32.63 5.37
C ASP A 223 13.64 31.43 6.27
N ASP A 224 13.95 30.20 5.83
CA ASP A 224 13.73 29.00 6.64
C ASP A 224 14.66 28.99 7.87
N ARG A 225 14.14 28.52 8.99
CA ARG A 225 14.94 28.36 10.24
C ARG A 225 16.09 27.37 9.97
N PRO A 226 17.32 27.65 10.51
CA PRO A 226 18.48 26.77 10.29
C PRO A 226 18.25 25.29 10.60
N ALA A 227 17.52 24.98 11.68
CA ALA A 227 17.18 23.61 12.05
C ALA A 227 16.30 22.90 11.00
N ARG A 228 15.41 23.63 10.31
CA ARG A 228 14.58 23.09 9.21
C ARG A 228 15.44 22.78 7.99
N VAL A 229 16.33 23.71 7.64
CA VAL A 229 17.26 23.54 6.51
C VAL A 229 18.15 22.31 6.74
N GLU A 230 18.70 22.18 7.94
CA GLU A 230 19.54 21.03 8.29
C GLU A 230 18.77 19.72 8.30
N GLY A 231 17.55 19.70 8.82
CA GLY A 231 16.67 18.54 8.78
C GLY A 231 16.34 18.11 7.33
N LEU A 232 16.07 19.05 6.42
CA LEU A 232 15.84 18.74 5.00
C LEU A 232 17.11 18.20 4.32
N LYS A 233 18.28 18.79 4.59
CA LYS A 233 19.55 18.28 4.07
C LYS A 233 19.83 16.85 4.52
N SER A 234 19.61 16.55 5.81
CA SER A 234 19.78 15.21 6.37
C SER A 234 18.84 14.20 5.71
N LEU A 235 17.56 14.56 5.49
CA LEU A 235 16.60 13.71 4.78
C LEU A 235 17.03 13.45 3.34
N ILE A 236 17.44 14.48 2.60
CA ILE A 236 17.90 14.36 1.21
C ILE A 236 19.15 13.47 1.16
N ALA A 237 20.07 13.61 2.12
CA ALA A 237 21.27 12.78 2.18
C ALA A 237 20.92 11.29 2.43
N ASP A 238 20.00 10.97 3.37
CA ASP A 238 19.52 9.60 3.60
C ASP A 238 18.89 9.01 2.33
N PHE A 239 17.99 9.75 1.67
CA PHE A 239 17.32 9.28 0.46
C PHE A 239 18.28 9.09 -0.71
N SER A 240 19.26 10.01 -0.85
CA SER A 240 20.31 9.89 -1.87
C SER A 240 21.20 8.66 -1.62
N SER A 241 21.53 8.37 -0.37
CA SER A 241 22.31 7.17 -0.01
C SER A 241 21.58 5.89 -0.39
N ARG A 242 20.27 5.80 -0.10
CA ARG A 242 19.44 4.65 -0.51
C ARG A 242 19.35 4.54 -2.03
N LEU A 243 19.15 5.67 -2.73
CA LEU A 243 19.11 5.72 -4.19
C LEU A 243 20.40 5.18 -4.80
N VAL A 244 21.56 5.59 -4.29
CA VAL A 244 22.86 5.08 -4.76
C VAL A 244 22.92 3.57 -4.63
N GLY A 245 22.49 2.98 -3.50
CA GLY A 245 22.44 1.53 -3.32
C GLY A 245 21.56 0.84 -4.36
N TYR A 246 20.33 1.33 -4.57
CA TYR A 246 19.44 0.75 -5.58
C TYR A 246 19.92 0.94 -7.02
N ARG A 247 20.57 2.06 -7.34
CA ARG A 247 21.16 2.27 -8.66
C ARG A 247 22.35 1.33 -8.92
N GLN A 248 23.13 1.01 -7.90
CA GLN A 248 24.23 0.02 -8.02
C GLN A 248 23.66 -1.40 -8.21
N GLU A 249 22.56 -1.72 -7.57
CA GLU A 249 21.92 -3.04 -7.63
C GLU A 249 21.08 -3.24 -8.90
N LEU A 250 20.32 -2.22 -9.33
CA LEU A 250 19.28 -2.32 -10.37
C LEU A 250 19.58 -1.53 -11.65
N GLY A 251 20.70 -0.83 -11.68
CA GLY A 251 21.04 0.08 -12.77
C GLY A 251 20.41 1.48 -12.61
N PRO A 252 20.88 2.45 -13.44
CA PRO A 252 20.42 3.84 -13.41
C PRO A 252 19.09 4.02 -14.17
N ASN A 253 17.98 3.55 -13.60
CA ASN A 253 16.69 3.51 -14.26
C ASN A 253 15.53 3.85 -13.32
N ALA A 254 14.31 3.99 -13.86
CA ALA A 254 13.10 4.32 -13.12
C ALA A 254 12.75 3.27 -12.05
N TYR A 255 13.11 2.01 -12.26
CA TYR A 255 12.85 0.95 -11.30
C TYR A 255 13.70 1.09 -10.03
N ALA A 256 14.94 1.57 -10.14
CA ALA A 256 15.78 1.89 -8.99
C ALA A 256 15.18 3.05 -8.15
N VAL A 257 14.66 4.09 -8.81
CA VAL A 257 13.96 5.20 -8.14
C VAL A 257 12.71 4.68 -7.41
N PHE A 258 11.91 3.85 -8.06
CA PHE A 258 10.72 3.24 -7.45
C PHE A 258 11.07 2.40 -6.21
N ASN A 259 12.12 1.56 -6.28
CA ASN A 259 12.56 0.77 -5.13
C ASN A 259 13.03 1.66 -3.98
N THR A 260 13.70 2.77 -4.27
CA THR A 260 14.06 3.77 -3.26
C THR A 260 12.83 4.36 -2.57
N LEU A 261 11.81 4.76 -3.33
CA LEU A 261 10.57 5.33 -2.80
C LEU A 261 9.82 4.33 -1.90
N THR A 262 9.68 3.08 -2.35
CA THR A 262 9.02 2.03 -1.58
C THR A 262 9.82 1.62 -0.36
N ASP A 263 11.14 1.70 -0.41
CA ASP A 263 12.01 1.50 0.74
C ASP A 263 11.83 2.60 1.80
N ILE A 264 11.72 3.85 1.38
CA ILE A 264 11.42 4.98 2.26
C ILE A 264 10.06 4.77 2.95
N ALA A 265 9.06 4.24 2.23
CA ALA A 265 7.78 3.89 2.82
C ALA A 265 7.88 2.73 3.81
N ALA A 266 8.63 1.67 3.49
CA ALA A 266 8.79 0.49 4.33
C ALA A 266 9.65 0.76 5.57
N ARG A 267 10.70 1.55 5.43
CA ARG A 267 11.67 1.95 6.46
C ARG A 267 11.75 3.47 6.56
N PRO A 268 10.67 4.13 6.99
CA PRO A 268 10.64 5.59 7.02
C PRO A 268 11.70 6.13 7.98
N PRO A 269 12.28 7.31 7.69
CA PRO A 269 13.14 8.00 8.64
C PRO A 269 12.40 8.26 9.96
N GLU A 270 13.12 8.51 11.04
CA GLU A 270 12.52 8.68 12.38
C GLU A 270 11.52 9.85 12.48
N SER A 271 11.49 10.72 11.49
CA SER A 271 10.47 11.77 11.37
C SER A 271 9.06 11.18 11.43
N THR A 272 8.26 11.63 12.38
CA THR A 272 6.86 11.19 12.59
C THR A 272 6.00 11.39 11.36
N HIS A 273 6.36 12.31 10.49
CA HIS A 273 5.65 12.66 9.28
C HIS A 273 5.68 11.49 8.25
N PHE A 274 6.87 10.98 7.93
CA PHE A 274 7.02 9.85 7.02
C PHE A 274 6.40 8.57 7.57
N GLN A 275 6.50 8.33 8.88
CA GLN A 275 5.89 7.17 9.52
C GLN A 275 4.37 7.15 9.42
N LYS A 276 3.70 8.33 9.45
CA LYS A 276 2.24 8.43 9.34
C LYS A 276 1.74 8.26 7.90
N ASN A 277 2.58 8.56 6.91
CA ASN A 277 2.20 8.64 5.49
C ASN A 277 2.70 7.45 4.65
N ARG A 278 3.07 6.33 5.26
CA ARG A 278 3.59 5.14 4.55
C ARG A 278 2.71 4.70 3.39
N ASP A 279 1.42 4.51 3.64
CA ASP A 279 0.44 4.11 2.62
C ASP A 279 0.35 5.12 1.47
N THR A 280 0.40 6.41 1.80
CA THR A 280 0.36 7.48 0.80
C THR A 280 1.60 7.45 -0.07
N ILE A 281 2.78 7.23 0.52
CA ILE A 281 4.05 7.12 -0.22
C ILE A 281 4.03 5.89 -1.13
N GLU A 282 3.63 4.71 -0.63
CA GLU A 282 3.52 3.49 -1.45
C GLU A 282 2.61 3.69 -2.66
N LYS A 283 1.41 4.25 -2.46
CA LYS A 283 0.43 4.50 -3.53
C LYS A 283 0.92 5.52 -4.55
N ARG A 284 1.54 6.59 -4.07
CA ARG A 284 2.10 7.62 -4.96
C ARG A 284 3.24 7.06 -5.79
N SER A 285 4.12 6.29 -5.18
CA SER A 285 5.25 5.63 -5.86
C SER A 285 4.77 4.69 -6.96
N GLY A 286 3.76 3.87 -6.66
CA GLY A 286 3.15 2.97 -7.64
C GLY A 286 2.49 3.72 -8.80
N ARG A 287 1.71 4.78 -8.49
CA ARG A 287 1.08 5.63 -9.51
C ARG A 287 2.11 6.34 -10.38
N TRP A 288 3.13 6.92 -9.76
CA TRP A 288 4.23 7.58 -10.48
C TRP A 288 4.89 6.64 -11.49
N LEU A 289 5.29 5.45 -11.06
CA LEU A 289 5.95 4.48 -11.93
C LEU A 289 5.06 4.04 -13.09
N LYS A 290 3.78 3.79 -12.81
CA LYS A 290 2.79 3.37 -13.79
C LYS A 290 2.51 4.45 -14.83
N GLU A 291 2.35 5.70 -14.40
CA GLU A 291 2.15 6.82 -15.30
C GLU A 291 3.40 7.10 -16.13
N LEU A 292 4.60 7.01 -15.54
CA LEU A 292 5.86 7.12 -16.25
C LEU A 292 5.96 6.05 -17.34
N ALA A 293 5.71 4.79 -17.01
CA ALA A 293 5.73 3.70 -17.99
C ALA A 293 4.77 3.96 -19.16
N ARG A 294 3.57 4.47 -18.90
CA ARG A 294 2.57 4.81 -19.93
C ARG A 294 2.98 6.00 -20.78
N GLN A 295 3.62 7.02 -20.19
CA GLN A 295 3.98 8.25 -20.89
C GLN A 295 5.28 8.13 -21.69
N SER A 296 6.24 7.34 -21.20
CA SER A 296 7.58 7.19 -21.79
C SER A 296 7.58 6.68 -23.25
N HIS A 297 6.50 5.99 -23.66
CA HIS A 297 6.35 5.49 -25.03
C HIS A 297 5.76 6.52 -26.02
N LYS A 298 5.35 7.70 -25.55
CA LYS A 298 4.75 8.71 -26.42
C LYS A 298 5.80 9.47 -27.21
N ALA A 299 5.51 9.74 -28.47
CA ALA A 299 6.38 10.56 -29.30
C ALA A 299 6.60 11.95 -28.67
N GLY A 300 7.86 12.41 -28.60
CA GLY A 300 8.22 13.70 -28.01
C GLY A 300 8.20 13.73 -26.48
N PHE A 301 8.18 12.57 -25.81
CA PHE A 301 8.24 12.52 -24.36
C PHE A 301 9.54 13.13 -23.83
N ASP A 302 9.41 14.12 -22.94
CA ASP A 302 10.51 14.74 -22.21
C ASP A 302 10.41 14.33 -20.73
N LEU A 303 11.35 13.52 -20.29
CA LEU A 303 11.37 12.98 -18.92
C LEU A 303 11.51 14.09 -17.87
N ASN A 304 12.38 15.08 -18.10
CA ASN A 304 12.60 16.16 -17.13
C ASN A 304 11.34 17.03 -16.96
N ALA A 305 10.76 17.45 -18.08
CA ALA A 305 9.52 18.23 -18.07
C ALA A 305 8.38 17.44 -17.42
N TRP A 306 8.31 16.14 -17.69
CA TRP A 306 7.26 15.29 -17.10
C TRP A 306 7.43 15.12 -15.59
N ILE A 307 8.65 14.87 -15.08
CA ILE A 307 8.90 14.75 -13.63
C ILE A 307 8.50 16.05 -12.91
N LEU A 308 8.88 17.20 -13.46
CA LEU A 308 8.55 18.51 -12.87
C LEU A 308 7.05 18.81 -12.85
N ALA A 309 6.33 18.38 -13.89
CA ALA A 309 4.88 18.62 -14.02
C ALA A 309 4.03 17.56 -13.33
N TRP A 310 4.64 16.45 -12.85
CA TRP A 310 3.89 15.35 -12.29
C TRP A 310 3.21 15.71 -10.97
N GLU A 311 1.89 15.52 -10.93
CA GLU A 311 1.05 15.67 -9.75
C GLU A 311 0.21 14.41 -9.55
N ASP A 312 0.08 13.96 -8.32
CA ASP A 312 -0.66 12.73 -8.03
C ASP A 312 -2.18 12.89 -7.99
N GLY A 313 -2.66 14.10 -8.19
CA GLY A 313 -4.09 14.41 -8.16
C GLY A 313 -4.75 14.28 -6.78
N SER A 314 -4.02 13.89 -5.73
CA SER A 314 -4.57 13.65 -4.39
C SER A 314 -4.72 14.93 -3.56
N GLY A 315 -4.02 16.01 -3.94
CA GLY A 315 -3.96 17.24 -3.15
C GLY A 315 -3.24 17.09 -1.80
N ASP A 316 -2.82 15.89 -1.46
CA ASP A 316 -2.15 15.59 -0.19
C ASP A 316 -0.69 16.07 -0.21
N ARG A 317 -0.42 17.16 0.48
CA ARG A 317 0.95 17.61 0.73
C ARG A 317 1.56 16.76 1.84
N LEU A 318 2.51 15.89 1.49
CA LEU A 318 3.23 15.03 2.46
C LEU A 318 4.03 15.84 3.50
N ILE A 319 4.37 17.08 3.19
CA ILE A 319 5.08 18.00 4.10
C ILE A 319 4.40 19.37 4.06
N THR A 320 3.37 19.56 4.86
CA THR A 320 2.92 20.90 5.23
C THR A 320 3.63 21.28 6.53
N GLY A 321 4.73 22.00 6.41
CA GLY A 321 5.28 22.72 7.53
C GLY A 321 4.35 23.85 7.93
N ARG A 322 3.44 23.59 8.83
CA ARG A 322 2.85 24.57 9.73
C ARG A 322 2.90 23.96 11.13
N ASN A 323 3.89 24.35 11.86
CA ASN A 323 3.88 24.77 13.26
C ASN A 323 5.07 25.66 13.51
#